data_f0d2fdd93ad47dae59b1e6eef90545b4
#
_entry.id   f0d2fdd93ad47dae59b1e6eef90545b4
#
_cell.length_a   1.000
_cell.length_b   1.000
_cell.length_c   1.000
_cell.angle_alpha   90.00
_cell.angle_beta   90.00
_cell.angle_gamma   90.00
#
_symmetry.space_group_name_H-M   'P 1'
#
loop_
_entity.id
_entity.type
_entity.pdbx_description
1 polymer ?
#
loop_
_entity_poly.entity_id
_entity_poly.type
_entity_poly.pdbx_seq_one_letter_code
_entity_poly.pdbx_strand_id
1 'polypeptide(L)'
;MAPCANDHLFPKAGHMIVVTGGTGFVGREICRRLAAQGVPVRAVARHAPAEALSAGVSFFPADVTRAISLREAMEGAQAVIHCVGIIREKGEATFDRIHRHAVSETVAAAHRARVPRFVLISALGTRPTASSRYHRTKWAGEEIVRQSGLAATILRPSVVYGKGDQFTNFLAAWMRPPLAWLTGGFLGIPGGDSVNLCPASVGEVAEAVVRSLGQERALGRAFDLAGPCISMKDFSLEIARAMGLRPTWVEQPPDVFLGMVPWLLLSASKPVLHPVPLPLCRIAAAVAERILPNPPLTTDQVAMLEEGQYGDSRPAEETLGFRPGPLPAGLSAYLAPRAGGIADRRP
;
A
#
# COMPACT_ATOMS: atom_id res chain seq x y z
N MET A 1 -16.73 -4.69 -32.92
CA MET A 1 -15.71 -4.85 -31.90
C MET A 1 -14.61 -5.73 -32.48
N ALA A 2 -13.46 -5.14 -32.83
CA ALA A 2 -12.32 -5.89 -33.34
C ALA A 2 -11.63 -6.57 -32.15
N PRO A 3 -11.21 -7.85 -32.26
CA PRO A 3 -10.43 -8.49 -31.21
C PRO A 3 -9.08 -7.76 -31.05
N CYS A 4 -8.72 -7.41 -29.82
CA CYS A 4 -7.41 -6.83 -29.49
C CYS A 4 -6.32 -7.82 -29.91
N ALA A 5 -5.45 -7.39 -30.83
CA ALA A 5 -4.37 -8.17 -31.44
C ALA A 5 -3.18 -8.48 -30.50
N ASN A 6 -3.43 -8.87 -29.23
CA ASN A 6 -2.40 -9.16 -28.24
C ASN A 6 -2.66 -10.43 -27.41
N ASP A 7 -3.40 -11.40 -27.95
CA ASP A 7 -3.70 -12.68 -27.27
C ASP A 7 -2.46 -13.59 -27.02
N HIS A 8 -1.28 -13.20 -27.49
CA HIS A 8 -0.08 -14.05 -27.43
C HIS A 8 0.86 -13.76 -26.23
N LEU A 9 0.60 -12.73 -25.44
CA LEU A 9 1.50 -12.26 -24.37
C LEU A 9 0.99 -12.49 -22.94
N PHE A 10 -0.28 -12.80 -22.76
CA PHE A 10 -0.75 -13.29 -21.46
C PHE A 10 -0.25 -14.71 -21.20
N PRO A 11 0.11 -15.06 -19.98
CA PRO A 11 0.40 -16.44 -19.62
C PRO A 11 -0.80 -17.31 -20.05
N LYS A 12 -0.56 -18.22 -21.01
CA LYS A 12 -1.62 -19.12 -21.50
C LYS A 12 -2.16 -19.95 -20.33
N ALA A 13 -3.37 -20.43 -20.43
CA ALA A 13 -3.95 -21.38 -19.48
C ALA A 13 -2.94 -22.50 -19.18
N GLY A 14 -2.57 -22.69 -17.91
CA GLY A 14 -1.53 -23.63 -17.47
C GLY A 14 -0.19 -22.98 -17.05
N HIS A 15 0.04 -21.70 -17.34
CA HIS A 15 1.26 -21.00 -16.93
C HIS A 15 1.10 -20.40 -15.53
N MET A 16 1.82 -20.92 -14.56
CA MET A 16 1.74 -20.48 -13.16
C MET A 16 2.49 -19.17 -12.92
N ILE A 17 1.87 -18.28 -12.16
CA ILE A 17 2.50 -17.05 -11.66
C ILE A 17 2.77 -17.15 -10.17
N VAL A 18 3.99 -16.82 -9.76
CA VAL A 18 4.39 -16.76 -8.36
C VAL A 18 4.26 -15.34 -7.86
N VAL A 19 3.54 -15.16 -6.74
CA VAL A 19 3.39 -13.87 -6.06
C VAL A 19 3.98 -13.96 -4.67
N THR A 20 5.18 -13.41 -4.48
CA THR A 20 5.77 -13.31 -3.13
C THR A 20 5.09 -12.19 -2.37
N GLY A 21 4.73 -12.45 -1.11
CA GLY A 21 3.83 -11.57 -0.36
C GLY A 21 2.36 -11.69 -0.82
N GLY A 22 2.00 -12.79 -1.50
CA GLY A 22 0.66 -13.03 -2.05
C GLY A 22 -0.46 -13.13 -1.02
N THR A 23 -0.15 -13.26 0.27
CA THR A 23 -1.12 -13.21 1.37
C THR A 23 -1.30 -11.80 1.96
N GLY A 24 -0.45 -10.84 1.56
CA GLY A 24 -0.51 -9.44 1.99
C GLY A 24 -1.59 -8.64 1.26
N PHE A 25 -1.77 -7.37 1.65
CA PHE A 25 -2.81 -6.50 1.14
C PHE A 25 -2.83 -6.38 -0.40
N VAL A 26 -1.74 -5.91 -1.01
CA VAL A 26 -1.63 -5.76 -2.47
C VAL A 26 -1.52 -7.13 -3.16
N GLY A 27 -0.69 -8.03 -2.61
CA GLY A 27 -0.47 -9.35 -3.20
C GLY A 27 -1.73 -10.20 -3.28
N ARG A 28 -2.62 -10.14 -2.29
CA ARG A 28 -3.90 -10.86 -2.28
C ARG A 28 -4.82 -10.38 -3.41
N GLU A 29 -4.89 -9.08 -3.64
CA GLU A 29 -5.70 -8.54 -4.74
C GLU A 29 -5.13 -8.93 -6.11
N ILE A 30 -3.80 -8.93 -6.26
CA ILE A 30 -3.14 -9.42 -7.47
C ILE A 30 -3.47 -10.92 -7.70
N CYS A 31 -3.31 -11.76 -6.67
CA CYS A 31 -3.65 -13.17 -6.76
C CYS A 31 -5.12 -13.39 -7.17
N ARG A 32 -6.05 -12.64 -6.56
CA ARG A 32 -7.48 -12.72 -6.87
C ARG A 32 -7.77 -12.36 -8.33
N ARG A 33 -7.14 -11.31 -8.87
CA ARG A 33 -7.34 -10.88 -10.26
C ARG A 33 -6.79 -11.86 -11.27
N LEU A 34 -5.60 -12.39 -11.02
CA LEU A 34 -5.00 -13.43 -11.87
C LEU A 34 -5.86 -14.69 -11.89
N ALA A 35 -6.28 -15.16 -10.72
CA ALA A 35 -7.14 -16.33 -10.61
C ALA A 35 -8.51 -16.13 -11.29
N ALA A 36 -9.10 -14.93 -11.20
CA ALA A 36 -10.34 -14.58 -11.89
C ALA A 36 -10.21 -14.62 -13.43
N GLN A 37 -8.98 -14.52 -13.96
CA GLN A 37 -8.67 -14.68 -15.39
C GLN A 37 -8.27 -16.12 -15.74
N GLY A 38 -8.43 -17.08 -14.84
CA GLY A 38 -8.09 -18.48 -15.05
C GLY A 38 -6.58 -18.78 -15.00
N VAL A 39 -5.76 -17.84 -14.54
CA VAL A 39 -4.31 -18.02 -14.39
C VAL A 39 -4.01 -18.72 -13.07
N PRO A 40 -3.32 -19.88 -13.07
CA PRO A 40 -2.86 -20.53 -11.84
C PRO A 40 -1.87 -19.64 -11.08
N VAL A 41 -2.12 -19.44 -9.78
CA VAL A 41 -1.29 -18.57 -8.94
C VAL A 41 -0.74 -19.34 -7.75
N ARG A 42 0.54 -19.13 -7.47
CA ARG A 42 1.19 -19.57 -6.23
C ARG A 42 1.49 -18.37 -5.35
N ALA A 43 0.70 -18.22 -4.29
CA ALA A 43 0.93 -17.19 -3.27
C ALA A 43 1.99 -17.65 -2.28
N VAL A 44 3.11 -16.96 -2.24
CA VAL A 44 4.26 -17.29 -1.39
C VAL A 44 4.31 -16.33 -0.20
N ALA A 45 4.30 -16.89 1.01
CA ALA A 45 4.47 -16.15 2.25
C ALA A 45 4.97 -17.08 3.37
N ARG A 46 5.46 -16.52 4.48
CA ARG A 46 5.99 -17.29 5.63
C ARG A 46 4.90 -18.08 6.36
N HIS A 47 3.70 -17.53 6.41
CA HIS A 47 2.57 -18.10 7.16
C HIS A 47 1.34 -18.18 6.27
N ALA A 48 0.56 -19.22 6.46
CA ALA A 48 -0.74 -19.37 5.81
C ALA A 48 -1.66 -18.19 6.19
N PRO A 49 -2.47 -17.69 5.25
CA PRO A 49 -3.41 -16.61 5.54
C PRO A 49 -4.53 -17.13 6.46
N ALA A 50 -5.03 -16.25 7.36
CA ALA A 50 -6.17 -16.57 8.22
C ALA A 50 -7.48 -16.77 7.43
N GLU A 51 -7.63 -16.04 6.31
CA GLU A 51 -8.77 -16.19 5.40
C GLU A 51 -8.38 -17.06 4.20
N ALA A 52 -9.32 -17.83 3.70
CA ALA A 52 -9.12 -18.64 2.50
C ALA A 52 -8.70 -17.79 1.31
N LEU A 53 -7.78 -18.32 0.51
CA LEU A 53 -7.39 -17.72 -0.76
C LEU A 53 -8.48 -17.96 -1.81
N SER A 54 -8.51 -17.13 -2.86
CA SER A 54 -9.42 -17.30 -3.99
C SER A 54 -9.21 -18.65 -4.68
N ALA A 55 -10.25 -19.21 -5.27
CA ALA A 55 -10.14 -20.41 -6.10
C ALA A 55 -9.07 -20.19 -7.20
N GLY A 56 -8.24 -21.18 -7.47
CA GLY A 56 -7.13 -21.06 -8.41
C GLY A 56 -5.83 -20.48 -7.80
N VAL A 57 -5.83 -20.12 -6.52
CA VAL A 57 -4.63 -19.66 -5.80
C VAL A 57 -4.16 -20.75 -4.83
N SER A 58 -2.97 -21.26 -5.02
CA SER A 58 -2.30 -22.19 -4.08
C SER A 58 -1.41 -21.41 -3.12
N PHE A 59 -1.33 -21.86 -1.87
CA PHE A 59 -0.40 -21.32 -0.89
C PHE A 59 0.90 -22.13 -0.87
N PHE A 60 2.05 -21.45 -0.80
CA PHE A 60 3.35 -22.06 -0.63
C PHE A 60 4.12 -21.35 0.51
N PRO A 61 4.51 -22.07 1.57
CA PRO A 61 5.25 -21.49 2.67
C PRO A 61 6.73 -21.28 2.28
N ALA A 62 7.21 -20.04 2.26
CA ALA A 62 8.61 -19.72 2.05
C ALA A 62 9.00 -18.37 2.64
N ASP A 63 10.27 -18.22 3.02
CA ASP A 63 10.89 -16.97 3.46
C ASP A 63 11.67 -16.34 2.30
N VAL A 64 11.24 -15.18 1.85
CA VAL A 64 11.87 -14.44 0.75
C VAL A 64 13.28 -13.95 1.05
N THR A 65 13.70 -13.99 2.31
CA THR A 65 15.09 -13.67 2.71
C THR A 65 16.05 -14.86 2.57
N ARG A 66 15.57 -15.97 2.02
CA ARG A 66 16.34 -17.23 1.86
C ARG A 66 16.07 -17.83 0.48
N ALA A 67 17.01 -17.69 -0.46
CA ALA A 67 16.82 -18.20 -1.83
C ALA A 67 16.52 -19.70 -1.88
N ILE A 68 17.05 -20.48 -0.95
CA ILE A 68 16.80 -21.92 -0.88
C ILE A 68 15.32 -22.24 -0.64
N SER A 69 14.61 -21.43 0.16
CA SER A 69 13.19 -21.63 0.43
C SER A 69 12.29 -21.23 -0.75
N LEU A 70 12.82 -20.43 -1.68
CA LEU A 70 12.12 -20.00 -2.90
C LEU A 70 12.30 -20.95 -4.08
N ARG A 71 13.24 -21.88 -4.02
CA ARG A 71 13.59 -22.77 -5.14
C ARG A 71 12.35 -23.50 -5.67
N GLU A 72 11.71 -24.29 -4.83
CA GLU A 72 10.52 -25.06 -5.21
C GLU A 72 9.32 -24.16 -5.52
N ALA A 73 9.22 -23.00 -4.82
CA ALA A 73 8.17 -22.04 -5.06
C ALA A 73 8.17 -21.50 -6.50
N MET A 74 9.35 -21.44 -7.15
CA MET A 74 9.53 -20.88 -8.49
C MET A 74 9.58 -21.91 -9.61
N GLU A 75 9.54 -23.20 -9.30
CA GLU A 75 9.53 -24.25 -10.31
C GLU A 75 8.29 -24.14 -11.23
N GLY A 76 8.53 -24.08 -12.54
CA GLY A 76 7.49 -23.95 -13.56
C GLY A 76 6.84 -22.56 -13.66
N ALA A 77 7.35 -21.58 -12.91
CA ALA A 77 6.80 -20.22 -12.95
C ALA A 77 7.13 -19.52 -14.28
N GLN A 78 6.14 -18.88 -14.86
CA GLN A 78 6.28 -18.02 -16.06
C GLN A 78 6.51 -16.55 -15.69
N ALA A 79 6.14 -16.15 -14.49
CA ALA A 79 6.45 -14.84 -13.95
C ALA A 79 6.54 -14.88 -12.42
N VAL A 80 7.35 -13.98 -11.89
CA VAL A 80 7.40 -13.67 -10.45
C VAL A 80 6.97 -12.24 -10.23
N ILE A 81 6.02 -12.03 -9.32
CA ILE A 81 5.62 -10.73 -8.83
C ILE A 81 6.09 -10.59 -7.39
N HIS A 82 7.04 -9.70 -7.13
CA HIS A 82 7.58 -9.48 -5.80
C HIS A 82 6.85 -8.32 -5.13
N CYS A 83 5.94 -8.66 -4.18
CA CYS A 83 5.12 -7.71 -3.43
C CYS A 83 5.55 -7.54 -1.97
N VAL A 84 6.66 -8.17 -1.55
CA VAL A 84 7.08 -8.10 -0.14
C VAL A 84 7.67 -6.74 0.17
N GLY A 85 7.16 -6.11 1.22
CA GLY A 85 7.65 -4.83 1.71
C GLY A 85 7.10 -4.56 3.11
N ILE A 86 7.78 -3.69 3.84
CA ILE A 86 7.36 -3.20 5.15
C ILE A 86 7.42 -1.68 5.16
N ILE A 87 6.53 -1.04 5.90
CA ILE A 87 6.52 0.43 6.09
C ILE A 87 7.10 0.84 7.45
N ARG A 88 7.49 -0.14 8.25
CA ARG A 88 8.07 0.02 9.59
C ARG A 88 8.93 -1.18 9.93
N GLU A 89 10.09 -0.93 10.51
CA GLU A 89 10.97 -1.98 11.01
C GLU A 89 10.42 -2.61 12.29
N LYS A 90 10.59 -3.92 12.46
CA LYS A 90 10.22 -4.65 13.67
C LYS A 90 11.09 -5.89 13.84
N GLY A 91 11.88 -5.94 14.90
CA GLY A 91 12.80 -7.05 15.16
C GLY A 91 13.75 -7.27 13.97
N GLU A 92 13.81 -8.49 13.47
CA GLU A 92 14.66 -8.83 12.34
C GLU A 92 14.13 -8.30 10.98
N ALA A 93 12.88 -7.86 10.90
CA ALA A 93 12.33 -7.29 9.68
C ALA A 93 12.76 -5.81 9.56
N THR A 94 13.99 -5.60 9.10
CA THR A 94 14.54 -4.29 8.78
C THR A 94 14.29 -3.91 7.33
N PHE A 95 14.31 -2.61 7.02
CA PHE A 95 14.17 -2.14 5.63
C PHE A 95 15.24 -2.76 4.72
N ASP A 96 16.49 -2.81 5.14
CA ASP A 96 17.56 -3.41 4.35
C ASP A 96 17.32 -4.91 4.09
N ARG A 97 16.94 -5.66 5.13
CA ARG A 97 16.67 -7.09 4.99
C ARG A 97 15.49 -7.37 4.05
N ILE A 98 14.44 -6.57 4.09
CA ILE A 98 13.22 -6.82 3.31
C ILE A 98 13.25 -6.17 1.93
N HIS A 99 13.74 -4.91 1.81
CA HIS A 99 13.67 -4.19 0.55
C HIS A 99 14.89 -4.41 -0.35
N ARG A 100 16.03 -4.83 0.21
CA ARG A 100 17.27 -5.08 -0.54
C ARG A 100 17.61 -6.57 -0.57
N HIS A 101 17.85 -7.17 0.60
CA HIS A 101 18.29 -8.58 0.65
C HIS A 101 17.21 -9.54 0.13
N ALA A 102 15.94 -9.42 0.54
CA ALA A 102 14.88 -10.29 0.03
C ALA A 102 14.65 -10.14 -1.48
N VAL A 103 14.82 -8.93 -2.04
CA VAL A 103 14.78 -8.72 -3.50
C VAL A 103 15.93 -9.47 -4.17
N SER A 104 17.15 -9.37 -3.63
CA SER A 104 18.33 -10.10 -4.15
C SER A 104 18.10 -11.62 -4.15
N GLU A 105 17.59 -12.18 -3.05
CA GLU A 105 17.31 -13.61 -2.93
C GLU A 105 16.20 -14.05 -3.91
N THR A 106 15.18 -13.21 -4.08
CA THR A 106 14.07 -13.49 -5.01
C THR A 106 14.55 -13.45 -6.47
N VAL A 107 15.38 -12.48 -6.83
CA VAL A 107 16.03 -12.38 -8.16
C VAL A 107 16.91 -13.60 -8.41
N ALA A 108 17.76 -14.00 -7.45
CA ALA A 108 18.61 -15.15 -7.57
C ALA A 108 17.80 -16.47 -7.76
N ALA A 109 16.68 -16.61 -7.05
CA ALA A 109 15.79 -17.75 -7.20
C ALA A 109 15.11 -17.76 -8.58
N ALA A 110 14.64 -16.59 -9.07
CA ALA A 110 14.04 -16.45 -10.39
C ALA A 110 15.03 -16.82 -11.51
N HIS A 111 16.29 -16.40 -11.41
CA HIS A 111 17.34 -16.79 -12.35
C HIS A 111 17.58 -18.31 -12.39
N ARG A 112 17.72 -18.95 -11.22
CA ARG A 112 17.92 -20.39 -11.12
C ARG A 112 16.76 -21.18 -11.72
N ALA A 113 15.53 -20.69 -11.54
CA ALA A 113 14.32 -21.28 -12.10
C ALA A 113 14.06 -20.88 -13.57
N ARG A 114 14.92 -20.03 -14.15
CA ARG A 114 14.78 -19.49 -15.51
C ARG A 114 13.42 -18.84 -15.75
N VAL A 115 12.92 -18.09 -14.75
CA VAL A 115 11.65 -17.38 -14.86
C VAL A 115 11.75 -16.29 -15.93
N PRO A 116 10.88 -16.29 -16.95
CA PRO A 116 10.98 -15.35 -18.07
C PRO A 116 10.65 -13.89 -17.70
N ARG A 117 9.83 -13.66 -16.66
CA ARG A 117 9.31 -12.33 -16.31
C ARG A 117 9.41 -12.04 -14.82
N PHE A 118 9.79 -10.79 -14.51
CA PHE A 118 9.85 -10.33 -13.11
C PHE A 118 9.14 -8.99 -12.94
N VAL A 119 8.29 -8.86 -11.93
CA VAL A 119 7.64 -7.58 -11.59
C VAL A 119 7.98 -7.24 -10.15
N LEU A 120 8.55 -6.05 -9.94
CA LEU A 120 8.86 -5.53 -8.60
C LEU A 120 7.82 -4.46 -8.21
N ILE A 121 7.20 -4.63 -7.04
CA ILE A 121 6.41 -3.58 -6.41
C ILE A 121 7.32 -2.75 -5.51
N SER A 122 7.68 -1.56 -6.01
CA SER A 122 8.46 -0.55 -5.30
C SER A 122 7.54 0.45 -4.59
N ALA A 123 7.91 1.72 -4.57
CA ALA A 123 7.08 2.80 -4.02
C ALA A 123 7.34 4.11 -4.75
N LEU A 124 6.32 4.96 -4.86
CA LEU A 124 6.46 6.32 -5.36
C LEU A 124 7.41 7.12 -4.46
N GLY A 125 8.22 8.00 -5.05
CA GLY A 125 9.24 8.76 -4.31
C GLY A 125 10.56 8.04 -4.10
N THR A 126 10.67 6.77 -4.50
CA THR A 126 11.89 5.97 -4.41
C THR A 126 13.02 6.58 -5.24
N ARG A 127 14.12 6.96 -4.58
CA ARG A 127 15.33 7.57 -5.17
C ARG A 127 16.54 7.40 -4.25
N PRO A 128 17.78 7.50 -4.78
CA PRO A 128 18.99 7.27 -3.96
C PRO A 128 19.21 8.36 -2.90
N THR A 129 18.74 9.58 -3.17
CA THR A 129 18.89 10.76 -2.30
C THR A 129 17.69 11.03 -1.39
N ALA A 130 16.77 10.07 -1.26
CA ALA A 130 15.61 10.20 -0.38
C ALA A 130 16.03 10.38 1.08
N SER A 131 15.31 11.21 1.85
CA SER A 131 15.56 11.41 3.27
C SER A 131 15.14 10.20 4.09
N SER A 132 14.04 9.53 3.71
CA SER A 132 13.58 8.32 4.37
C SER A 132 14.46 7.11 4.04
N ARG A 133 14.75 6.28 5.04
CA ARG A 133 15.44 5.00 4.84
C ARG A 133 14.60 4.03 4.01
N TYR A 134 13.27 4.12 4.17
CA TYR A 134 12.32 3.34 3.38
C TYR A 134 12.56 3.51 1.88
N HIS A 135 12.52 4.75 1.36
CA HIS A 135 12.71 5.02 -0.07
C HIS A 135 14.12 4.68 -0.55
N ARG A 136 15.16 4.96 0.24
CA ARG A 136 16.54 4.56 -0.12
C ARG A 136 16.70 3.05 -0.26
N THR A 137 16.13 2.27 0.67
CA THR A 137 16.25 0.80 0.60
C THR A 137 15.39 0.20 -0.50
N LYS A 138 14.21 0.80 -0.80
CA LYS A 138 13.42 0.46 -1.98
C LYS A 138 14.21 0.72 -3.28
N TRP A 139 14.90 1.87 -3.37
CA TRP A 139 15.78 2.18 -4.49
C TRP A 139 16.88 1.12 -4.67
N ALA A 140 17.55 0.74 -3.58
CA ALA A 140 18.56 -0.30 -3.65
C ALA A 140 18.01 -1.65 -4.17
N GLY A 141 16.76 -1.98 -3.82
CA GLY A 141 16.05 -3.14 -4.39
C GLY A 141 15.76 -2.98 -5.89
N GLU A 142 15.38 -1.79 -6.34
CA GLU A 142 15.19 -1.51 -7.78
C GLU A 142 16.50 -1.66 -8.57
N GLU A 143 17.63 -1.19 -8.02
CA GLU A 143 18.93 -1.33 -8.67
C GLU A 143 19.34 -2.79 -8.82
N ILE A 144 19.08 -3.65 -7.83
CA ILE A 144 19.31 -5.10 -7.94
C ILE A 144 18.50 -5.67 -9.11
N VAL A 145 17.23 -5.27 -9.26
CA VAL A 145 16.39 -5.75 -10.36
C VAL A 145 16.88 -5.20 -11.71
N ARG A 146 17.27 -3.94 -11.82
CA ARG A 146 17.80 -3.35 -13.07
C ARG A 146 19.09 -4.03 -13.53
N GLN A 147 19.95 -4.38 -12.58
CA GLN A 147 21.25 -5.02 -12.85
C GLN A 147 21.12 -6.55 -13.03
N SER A 148 19.96 -7.13 -12.78
CA SER A 148 19.77 -8.57 -12.80
C SER A 148 19.80 -9.21 -14.19
N GLY A 149 19.57 -8.44 -15.24
CA GLY A 149 19.38 -8.98 -16.61
C GLY A 149 18.03 -9.68 -16.83
N LEU A 150 17.13 -9.72 -15.82
CA LEU A 150 15.77 -10.26 -16.00
C LEU A 150 14.92 -9.33 -16.88
N ALA A 151 13.97 -9.90 -17.61
CA ALA A 151 12.93 -9.14 -18.28
C ALA A 151 11.96 -8.58 -17.22
N ALA A 152 12.34 -7.47 -16.59
CA ALA A 152 11.70 -6.93 -15.40
C ALA A 152 10.91 -5.65 -15.66
N THR A 153 9.83 -5.46 -14.88
CA THR A 153 9.07 -4.21 -14.79
C THR A 153 9.02 -3.76 -13.33
N ILE A 154 9.23 -2.48 -13.07
CA ILE A 154 9.15 -1.90 -11.73
C ILE A 154 7.91 -1.03 -11.64
N LEU A 155 7.07 -1.26 -10.63
CA LEU A 155 5.87 -0.47 -10.39
C LEU A 155 6.01 0.24 -9.06
N ARG A 156 5.79 1.55 -9.06
CA ARG A 156 5.95 2.46 -7.92
C ARG A 156 4.59 3.02 -7.51
N PRO A 157 3.78 2.25 -6.77
CA PRO A 157 2.53 2.79 -6.28
C PRO A 157 2.76 3.90 -5.24
N SER A 158 1.86 4.88 -5.25
CA SER A 158 1.68 5.86 -4.18
C SER A 158 1.03 5.21 -2.96
N VAL A 159 0.44 5.98 -2.04
CA VAL A 159 -0.41 5.43 -0.97
C VAL A 159 -1.49 4.57 -1.59
N VAL A 160 -1.46 3.27 -1.27
CA VAL A 160 -2.46 2.32 -1.76
C VAL A 160 -3.56 2.18 -0.73
N TYR A 161 -4.81 2.47 -1.11
CA TYR A 161 -5.97 2.35 -0.24
C TYR A 161 -6.91 1.22 -0.66
N GLY A 162 -7.65 0.69 0.32
CA GLY A 162 -8.64 -0.37 0.10
C GLY A 162 -8.92 -1.19 1.35
N LYS A 163 -9.76 -2.20 1.23
CA LYS A 163 -10.09 -3.09 2.35
C LYS A 163 -8.83 -3.81 2.86
N GLY A 164 -8.42 -3.49 4.09
CA GLY A 164 -7.25 -4.10 4.72
C GLY A 164 -5.95 -3.31 4.58
N ASP A 165 -5.95 -2.10 3.97
CA ASP A 165 -4.80 -1.21 4.04
C ASP A 165 -4.55 -0.74 5.48
N GLN A 166 -3.28 -0.41 5.78
CA GLN A 166 -2.92 0.01 7.14
C GLN A 166 -3.16 1.50 7.38
N PHE A 167 -2.93 2.35 6.37
CA PHE A 167 -2.90 3.79 6.55
C PHE A 167 -4.30 4.39 6.65
N THR A 168 -5.16 4.14 5.66
CA THR A 168 -6.53 4.66 5.64
C THR A 168 -7.36 4.08 6.78
N ASN A 169 -7.22 2.75 7.02
CA ASN A 169 -7.93 2.10 8.12
C ASN A 169 -7.44 2.55 9.49
N PHE A 170 -6.16 2.92 9.65
CA PHE A 170 -5.66 3.55 10.88
C PHE A 170 -6.35 4.89 11.12
N LEU A 171 -6.37 5.79 10.13
CA LEU A 171 -7.07 7.09 10.25
C LEU A 171 -8.56 6.88 10.54
N ALA A 172 -9.22 5.95 9.83
CA ALA A 172 -10.61 5.63 10.05
C ALA A 172 -10.88 5.08 11.46
N ALA A 173 -9.99 4.26 12.00
CA ALA A 173 -10.10 3.73 13.36
C ALA A 173 -10.01 4.84 14.41
N TRP A 174 -9.12 5.81 14.22
CA TRP A 174 -8.99 6.96 15.13
C TRP A 174 -10.23 7.85 15.14
N MET A 175 -10.97 7.91 14.06
CA MET A 175 -12.23 8.67 13.95
C MET A 175 -13.44 7.94 14.55
N ARG A 176 -13.29 6.68 15.00
CA ARG A 176 -14.38 5.87 15.58
C ARG A 176 -14.25 5.74 17.10
N PRO A 177 -15.38 5.57 17.82
CA PRO A 177 -15.35 5.13 19.21
C PRO A 177 -14.67 3.74 19.36
N PRO A 178 -13.96 3.44 20.44
CA PRO A 178 -13.74 4.32 21.61
C PRO A 178 -12.59 5.32 21.45
N LEU A 179 -11.75 5.22 20.40
CA LEU A 179 -10.55 6.06 20.24
C LEU A 179 -10.92 7.54 20.10
N ALA A 180 -11.95 7.87 19.32
CA ALA A 180 -12.44 9.24 19.19
C ALA A 180 -12.90 9.83 20.55
N TRP A 181 -13.42 9.02 21.47
CA TRP A 181 -13.81 9.47 22.81
C TRP A 181 -12.61 9.79 23.69
N LEU A 182 -11.52 9.02 23.58
CA LEU A 182 -10.29 9.27 24.35
C LEU A 182 -9.66 10.63 24.02
N THR A 183 -9.86 11.12 22.80
CA THR A 183 -9.34 12.41 22.35
C THR A 183 -10.41 13.51 22.38
N GLY A 184 -11.61 13.27 22.93
CA GLY A 184 -12.73 14.21 22.87
C GLY A 184 -13.19 14.52 21.43
N GLY A 185 -12.90 13.64 20.47
CA GLY A 185 -13.21 13.83 19.05
C GLY A 185 -12.15 14.62 18.28
N PHE A 186 -11.06 15.07 18.94
CA PHE A 186 -9.95 15.77 18.27
C PHE A 186 -8.96 14.79 17.66
N LEU A 187 -8.59 15.03 16.42
CA LEU A 187 -7.63 14.23 15.70
C LEU A 187 -6.59 15.13 15.02
N GLY A 188 -5.34 14.98 15.43
CA GLY A 188 -4.21 15.66 14.81
C GLY A 188 -3.84 15.01 13.47
N ILE A 189 -3.84 15.81 12.41
CA ILE A 189 -3.50 15.36 11.05
C ILE A 189 -2.10 15.86 10.70
N PRO A 190 -1.11 14.96 10.51
CA PRO A 190 0.27 15.36 10.21
C PRO A 190 0.35 16.24 8.96
N GLY A 191 0.91 17.44 9.11
CA GLY A 191 1.16 18.40 8.04
C GLY A 191 -0.09 19.07 7.45
N GLY A 192 -1.29 18.54 7.65
CA GLY A 192 -2.52 19.14 7.10
C GLY A 192 -2.45 19.42 5.60
N ASP A 193 -2.57 20.68 5.19
CA ASP A 193 -2.48 21.11 3.78
C ASP A 193 -1.06 21.09 3.21
N SER A 194 -0.02 21.03 4.06
CA SER A 194 1.37 21.04 3.60
C SER A 194 1.87 19.67 3.06
N VAL A 195 1.11 18.61 3.31
CA VAL A 195 1.43 17.26 2.84
C VAL A 195 0.47 16.86 1.73
N ASN A 196 1.02 16.47 0.58
CA ASN A 196 0.24 15.97 -0.54
C ASN A 196 0.43 14.46 -0.69
N LEU A 197 -0.67 13.77 -0.98
CA LEU A 197 -0.75 12.36 -1.29
C LEU A 197 -1.40 12.18 -2.67
N CYS A 198 -1.03 11.14 -3.40
CA CYS A 198 -1.67 10.83 -4.68
C CYS A 198 -2.21 9.38 -4.64
N PRO A 199 -3.22 9.10 -3.77
CA PRO A 199 -3.65 7.76 -3.45
C PRO A 199 -4.22 7.02 -4.66
N ALA A 200 -3.91 5.72 -4.76
CA ALA A 200 -4.46 4.81 -5.76
C ALA A 200 -5.15 3.63 -5.09
N SER A 201 -6.24 3.13 -5.66
CA SER A 201 -6.91 1.97 -5.09
C SER A 201 -6.08 0.68 -5.30
N VAL A 202 -6.17 -0.25 -4.37
CA VAL A 202 -5.51 -1.55 -4.49
C VAL A 202 -5.95 -2.31 -5.76
N GLY A 203 -7.20 -2.11 -6.17
CA GLY A 203 -7.72 -2.68 -7.40
C GLY A 203 -7.03 -2.15 -8.65
N GLU A 204 -6.84 -0.84 -8.75
CA GLU A 204 -6.15 -0.20 -9.89
C GLU A 204 -4.67 -0.57 -9.94
N VAL A 205 -4.00 -0.58 -8.79
CA VAL A 205 -2.61 -1.02 -8.69
C VAL A 205 -2.47 -2.48 -9.13
N ALA A 206 -3.33 -3.38 -8.63
CA ALA A 206 -3.30 -4.78 -9.00
C ALA A 206 -3.58 -5.01 -10.49
N GLU A 207 -4.49 -4.21 -11.09
CA GLU A 207 -4.76 -4.25 -12.51
C GLU A 207 -3.55 -3.85 -13.34
N ALA A 208 -2.85 -2.76 -12.97
CA ALA A 208 -1.63 -2.34 -13.64
C ALA A 208 -0.53 -3.42 -13.55
N VAL A 209 -0.41 -4.09 -12.39
CA VAL A 209 0.52 -5.21 -12.20
C VAL A 209 0.19 -6.36 -13.16
N VAL A 210 -1.07 -6.77 -13.22
CA VAL A 210 -1.52 -7.87 -14.10
C VAL A 210 -1.26 -7.52 -15.57
N ARG A 211 -1.60 -6.31 -15.99
CA ARG A 211 -1.37 -5.85 -17.37
C ARG A 211 0.12 -5.79 -17.72
N SER A 212 0.99 -5.43 -16.77
CA SER A 212 2.44 -5.36 -17.02
C SER A 212 3.05 -6.71 -17.43
N LEU A 213 2.44 -7.83 -17.04
CA LEU A 213 2.90 -9.15 -17.41
C LEU A 213 2.83 -9.42 -18.93
N GLY A 214 1.84 -8.84 -19.60
CA GLY A 214 1.62 -8.99 -21.04
C GLY A 214 2.24 -7.87 -21.89
N GLN A 215 2.88 -6.86 -21.32
CA GLN A 215 3.36 -5.69 -22.04
C GLN A 215 4.88 -5.72 -22.25
N GLU A 216 5.33 -5.97 -23.48
CA GLU A 216 6.76 -5.90 -23.80
C GLU A 216 7.35 -4.49 -23.63
N ARG A 217 6.54 -3.47 -23.95
CA ARG A 217 6.94 -2.06 -23.76
C ARG A 217 7.17 -1.68 -22.30
N ALA A 218 6.75 -2.51 -21.35
CA ALA A 218 6.97 -2.30 -19.93
C ALA A 218 8.33 -2.84 -19.44
N LEU A 219 9.00 -3.66 -20.24
CA LEU A 219 10.27 -4.29 -19.84
C LEU A 219 11.40 -3.27 -19.69
N GLY A 220 12.19 -3.45 -18.65
CA GLY A 220 13.30 -2.58 -18.30
C GLY A 220 12.87 -1.19 -17.76
N ARG A 221 11.56 -0.94 -17.60
CA ARG A 221 11.03 0.37 -17.20
C ARG A 221 10.47 0.36 -15.79
N ALA A 222 10.43 1.56 -15.20
CA ALA A 222 9.74 1.85 -13.97
C ALA A 222 8.54 2.77 -14.25
N PHE A 223 7.41 2.51 -13.58
CA PHE A 223 6.17 3.26 -13.75
C PHE A 223 5.65 3.73 -12.40
N ASP A 224 5.37 5.01 -12.30
CA ASP A 224 4.69 5.58 -11.13
C ASP A 224 3.18 5.31 -11.25
N LEU A 225 2.58 4.80 -10.17
CA LEU A 225 1.15 4.53 -10.07
C LEU A 225 0.56 5.48 -9.03
N ALA A 226 0.36 6.72 -9.43
CA ALA A 226 -0.18 7.79 -8.61
C ALA A 226 -1.61 8.13 -9.04
N GLY A 227 -2.54 8.18 -8.09
CA GLY A 227 -3.87 8.72 -8.31
C GLY A 227 -3.88 10.26 -8.35
N PRO A 228 -5.06 10.89 -8.44
CA PRO A 228 -5.20 12.33 -8.29
C PRO A 228 -4.62 12.79 -6.95
N CYS A 229 -3.79 13.84 -6.98
CA CYS A 229 -3.16 14.34 -5.77
C CYS A 229 -4.14 15.15 -4.92
N ILE A 230 -4.08 14.97 -3.62
CA ILE A 230 -4.95 15.55 -2.62
C ILE A 230 -4.13 15.89 -1.36
N SER A 231 -4.49 16.95 -0.64
CA SER A 231 -3.85 17.25 0.63
C SER A 231 -4.17 16.19 1.70
N MET A 232 -3.29 16.02 2.69
CA MET A 232 -3.55 15.13 3.83
C MET A 232 -4.82 15.55 4.59
N LYS A 233 -5.10 16.85 4.67
CA LYS A 233 -6.35 17.42 5.19
C LYS A 233 -7.56 16.88 4.43
N ASP A 234 -7.60 17.12 3.12
CA ASP A 234 -8.75 16.73 2.30
C ASP A 234 -8.91 15.21 2.24
N PHE A 235 -7.79 14.47 2.18
CA PHE A 235 -7.81 13.01 2.26
C PHE A 235 -8.46 12.51 3.56
N SER A 236 -8.11 13.12 4.70
CA SER A 236 -8.69 12.79 6.00
C SER A 236 -10.17 13.16 6.10
N LEU A 237 -10.57 14.29 5.51
CA LEU A 237 -11.98 14.70 5.42
C LEU A 237 -12.78 13.72 4.55
N GLU A 238 -12.24 13.28 3.41
CA GLU A 238 -12.91 12.29 2.55
C GLU A 238 -13.06 10.93 3.24
N ILE A 239 -12.07 10.48 4.03
CA ILE A 239 -12.20 9.27 4.86
C ILE A 239 -13.38 9.41 5.83
N ALA A 240 -13.46 10.52 6.55
CA ALA A 240 -14.56 10.75 7.50
C ALA A 240 -15.93 10.78 6.81
N ARG A 241 -16.04 11.47 5.65
CA ARG A 241 -17.26 11.50 4.84
C ARG A 241 -17.67 10.12 4.35
N ALA A 242 -16.71 9.33 3.86
CA ALA A 242 -16.95 7.96 3.42
C ALA A 242 -17.47 7.05 4.55
N MET A 243 -17.11 7.34 5.81
CA MET A 243 -17.63 6.68 7.00
C MET A 243 -19.02 7.17 7.46
N GLY A 244 -19.62 8.15 6.75
CA GLY A 244 -20.87 8.78 7.16
C GLY A 244 -20.74 9.79 8.32
N LEU A 245 -19.52 10.20 8.65
CA LEU A 245 -19.25 11.20 9.68
C LEU A 245 -19.38 12.61 9.10
N ARG A 246 -19.57 13.61 9.99
CA ARG A 246 -19.60 15.03 9.64
C ARG A 246 -18.35 15.72 10.22
N PRO A 247 -17.19 15.64 9.54
CA PRO A 247 -15.96 16.19 10.06
C PRO A 247 -15.98 17.71 10.05
N THR A 248 -15.33 18.31 11.05
CA THR A 248 -15.03 19.75 11.09
C THR A 248 -13.51 19.91 11.02
N TRP A 249 -13.04 20.84 10.20
CA TRP A 249 -11.63 21.22 10.17
C TRP A 249 -11.43 22.52 10.93
N VAL A 250 -10.39 22.58 11.78
CA VAL A 250 -9.97 23.80 12.48
C VAL A 250 -8.49 24.05 12.22
N GLU A 251 -8.12 25.27 11.81
CA GLU A 251 -6.73 25.61 11.46
C GLU A 251 -5.82 25.71 12.70
N GLN A 252 -6.37 26.15 13.80
CA GLN A 252 -5.65 26.20 15.07
C GLN A 252 -6.37 25.30 16.07
N PRO A 253 -5.63 24.44 16.80
CA PRO A 253 -6.24 23.80 17.94
C PRO A 253 -6.79 24.92 18.84
N PRO A 254 -8.03 24.84 19.28
CA PRO A 254 -8.53 25.80 20.25
C PRO A 254 -7.56 25.80 21.45
N ASP A 255 -7.43 26.94 22.15
CA ASP A 255 -6.58 27.07 23.35
C ASP A 255 -7.06 26.16 24.50
N VAL A 256 -7.11 24.88 24.25
CA VAL A 256 -7.87 23.83 24.96
C VAL A 256 -7.11 23.23 26.14
N PHE A 257 -5.89 23.66 26.42
CA PHE A 257 -5.20 23.15 27.60
C PHE A 257 -5.81 23.59 28.95
N LEU A 258 -6.75 24.51 28.95
CA LEU A 258 -7.38 25.04 30.18
C LEU A 258 -8.90 24.76 30.34
N GLY A 259 -9.55 24.07 29.38
CA GLY A 259 -10.99 23.85 29.42
C GLY A 259 -11.42 22.42 29.13
N MET A 260 -10.79 21.41 29.72
CA MET A 260 -10.98 19.99 29.41
C MET A 260 -12.36 19.38 29.73
N VAL A 261 -13.31 20.09 30.28
CA VAL A 261 -14.57 19.53 30.79
C VAL A 261 -15.80 19.63 29.88
N PRO A 262 -16.00 20.64 29.04
CA PRO A 262 -17.20 20.70 28.18
C PRO A 262 -17.12 19.81 26.92
N TRP A 263 -15.96 19.37 26.51
CA TRP A 263 -15.74 18.73 25.21
C TRP A 263 -15.99 17.21 25.20
N LEU A 264 -16.05 16.58 26.38
CA LEU A 264 -16.40 15.14 26.50
C LEU A 264 -17.82 14.81 25.96
N LEU A 265 -18.63 15.82 25.69
CA LEU A 265 -19.98 15.69 25.19
C LEU A 265 -20.12 15.97 23.68
N LEU A 266 -19.04 16.33 22.97
CA LEU A 266 -19.07 16.46 21.53
C LEU A 266 -19.14 15.08 20.88
N SER A 267 -20.25 14.89 20.23
CA SER A 267 -20.70 13.67 19.57
C SER A 267 -19.60 13.00 18.76
N ALA A 268 -19.35 11.71 18.99
CA ALA A 268 -18.49 10.83 18.19
C ALA A 268 -18.83 10.82 16.67
N SER A 269 -19.96 11.43 16.28
CA SER A 269 -20.37 11.60 14.87
C SER A 269 -19.76 12.84 14.20
N LYS A 270 -19.07 13.70 14.95
CA LYS A 270 -18.49 14.95 14.45
C LYS A 270 -17.02 15.09 14.86
N PRO A 271 -16.09 14.34 14.22
CA PRO A 271 -14.68 14.48 14.55
C PRO A 271 -14.18 15.87 14.16
N VAL A 272 -13.36 16.45 15.02
CA VAL A 272 -12.66 17.71 14.79
C VAL A 272 -11.23 17.40 14.38
N LEU A 273 -10.88 17.72 13.15
CA LEU A 273 -9.57 17.50 12.58
C LEU A 273 -8.77 18.81 12.62
N HIS A 274 -7.50 18.72 12.96
CA HIS A 274 -6.61 19.90 12.98
C HIS A 274 -5.21 19.55 12.48
N PRO A 275 -4.45 20.50 11.88
CA PRO A 275 -3.10 20.24 11.42
C PRO A 275 -2.14 20.11 12.61
N VAL A 276 -1.21 19.14 12.50
CA VAL A 276 -0.05 19.02 13.42
C VAL A 276 1.21 19.30 12.60
N PRO A 277 2.01 20.30 12.94
CA PRO A 277 3.25 20.59 12.24
C PRO A 277 4.18 19.36 12.20
N LEU A 278 4.79 19.07 11.03
CA LEU A 278 5.65 17.90 10.84
C LEU A 278 6.83 17.84 11.84
N PRO A 279 7.48 18.96 12.21
CA PRO A 279 8.52 18.92 13.25
C PRO A 279 8.02 18.39 14.60
N LEU A 280 6.79 18.75 15.01
CA LEU A 280 6.17 18.20 16.22
C LEU A 280 5.84 16.71 16.07
N CYS A 281 5.35 16.30 14.90
CA CYS A 281 5.13 14.88 14.58
C CYS A 281 6.44 14.09 14.67
N ARG A 282 7.57 14.66 14.22
CA ARG A 282 8.89 14.04 14.29
C ARG A 282 9.36 13.85 15.72
N ILE A 283 9.20 14.86 16.57
CA ILE A 283 9.54 14.76 18.01
C ILE A 283 8.66 13.69 18.68
N ALA A 284 7.34 13.76 18.46
CA ALA A 284 6.41 12.78 19.03
C ALA A 284 6.72 11.34 18.56
N ALA A 285 7.03 11.16 17.27
CA ALA A 285 7.45 9.87 16.72
C ALA A 285 8.73 9.35 17.38
N ALA A 286 9.76 10.20 17.53
CA ALA A 286 11.02 9.83 18.15
C ALA A 286 10.86 9.40 19.63
N VAL A 287 9.97 10.06 20.35
CA VAL A 287 9.63 9.68 21.73
C VAL A 287 8.84 8.37 21.74
N ALA A 288 7.84 8.24 20.87
CA ALA A 288 7.02 7.04 20.78
C ALA A 288 7.83 5.80 20.40
N GLU A 289 8.79 5.91 19.50
CA GLU A 289 9.70 4.81 19.10
C GLU A 289 10.56 4.29 20.27
N ARG A 290 10.84 5.11 21.27
CA ARG A 290 11.61 4.72 22.46
C ARG A 290 10.77 4.02 23.53
N ILE A 291 9.49 4.37 23.60
CA ILE A 291 8.59 3.95 24.69
C ILE A 291 7.67 2.82 24.26
N LEU A 292 7.19 2.86 23.00
CA LEU A 292 6.17 1.95 22.51
C LEU A 292 6.77 0.88 21.58
N PRO A 293 6.45 -0.40 21.79
CA PRO A 293 6.90 -1.47 20.88
C PRO A 293 6.27 -1.39 19.49
N ASN A 294 5.12 -0.69 19.37
CA ASN A 294 4.42 -0.44 18.12
C ASN A 294 3.93 1.01 18.07
N PRO A 295 4.82 1.98 17.79
CA PRO A 295 4.44 3.39 17.74
C PRO A 295 3.41 3.64 16.60
N PRO A 296 2.44 4.52 16.78
CA PRO A 296 1.43 4.83 15.76
C PRO A 296 2.05 5.49 14.52
N LEU A 297 3.14 6.22 14.69
CA LEU A 297 3.90 6.91 13.65
C LEU A 297 5.38 6.79 13.97
N THR A 298 6.24 6.59 12.96
CA THR A 298 7.69 6.51 13.09
C THR A 298 8.37 7.74 12.49
N THR A 299 9.60 8.02 12.91
CA THR A 299 10.41 9.12 12.37
C THR A 299 10.63 8.96 10.85
N ASP A 300 10.81 7.73 10.37
CA ASP A 300 10.96 7.45 8.93
C ASP A 300 9.66 7.69 8.16
N GLN A 301 8.50 7.36 8.76
CA GLN A 301 7.20 7.68 8.17
C GLN A 301 6.94 9.20 8.10
N VAL A 302 7.37 9.97 9.11
CA VAL A 302 7.32 11.45 9.03
C VAL A 302 8.22 11.94 7.91
N ALA A 303 9.43 11.40 7.75
CA ALA A 303 10.31 11.75 6.64
C ALA A 303 9.67 11.43 5.27
N MET A 304 8.94 10.32 5.15
CA MET A 304 8.18 10.00 3.93
C MET A 304 7.08 11.04 3.63
N LEU A 305 6.41 11.55 4.65
CA LEU A 305 5.40 12.60 4.50
C LEU A 305 6.03 13.94 4.09
N GLU A 306 7.18 14.29 4.66
CA GLU A 306 7.93 15.51 4.31
C GLU A 306 8.46 15.50 2.88
N GLU A 307 8.83 14.33 2.36
CA GLU A 307 9.24 14.17 0.97
C GLU A 307 8.12 14.46 -0.03
N GLY A 308 6.86 14.35 0.42
CA GLY A 308 5.68 14.43 -0.43
C GLY A 308 5.59 13.25 -1.40
N GLN A 309 4.46 13.16 -2.07
CA GLN A 309 4.22 12.11 -3.07
C GLN A 309 3.80 12.76 -4.38
N TYR A 310 4.76 12.90 -5.28
CA TYR A 310 4.53 13.39 -6.64
C TYR A 310 5.06 12.36 -7.63
N GLY A 311 4.26 12.02 -8.62
CA GLY A 311 4.63 11.06 -9.66
C GLY A 311 3.95 11.38 -10.99
N ASP A 312 4.59 10.98 -12.07
CA ASP A 312 4.01 11.07 -13.42
C ASP A 312 3.44 9.71 -13.82
N SER A 313 2.14 9.57 -13.74
CA SER A 313 1.43 8.34 -14.12
C SER A 313 1.10 8.23 -15.61
N ARG A 314 1.39 9.26 -16.43
CA ARG A 314 1.13 9.22 -17.88
C ARG A 314 1.80 8.03 -18.59
N PRO A 315 3.08 7.69 -18.30
CA PRO A 315 3.68 6.48 -18.88
C PRO A 315 2.96 5.19 -18.49
N ALA A 316 2.43 5.12 -17.26
CA ALA A 316 1.64 3.98 -16.80
C ALA A 316 0.24 3.96 -17.46
N GLU A 317 -0.38 5.11 -17.66
CA GLU A 317 -1.65 5.21 -18.39
C GLU A 317 -1.50 4.74 -19.83
N GLU A 318 -0.50 5.21 -20.55
CA GLU A 318 -0.25 4.89 -21.96
C GLU A 318 0.17 3.42 -22.16
N THR A 319 1.02 2.89 -21.26
CA THR A 319 1.60 1.55 -21.42
C THR A 319 0.77 0.46 -20.76
N LEU A 320 0.23 0.73 -19.57
CA LEU A 320 -0.46 -0.25 -18.73
C LEU A 320 -1.96 0.01 -18.63
N GLY A 321 -2.45 1.13 -19.19
CA GLY A 321 -3.84 1.55 -19.07
C GLY A 321 -4.23 1.86 -17.62
N PHE A 322 -3.28 2.33 -16.80
CA PHE A 322 -3.52 2.72 -15.41
C PHE A 322 -4.38 3.99 -15.38
N ARG A 323 -5.61 3.87 -14.92
CA ARG A 323 -6.57 4.99 -14.84
C ARG A 323 -7.21 5.02 -13.47
N PRO A 324 -6.65 5.81 -12.54
CA PRO A 324 -7.21 5.93 -11.21
C PRO A 324 -8.59 6.59 -11.25
N GLY A 325 -9.54 5.96 -10.59
CA GLY A 325 -10.90 6.48 -10.43
C GLY A 325 -11.01 7.55 -9.35
N PRO A 326 -12.22 8.11 -9.17
CA PRO A 326 -12.45 9.13 -8.15
C PRO A 326 -12.29 8.56 -6.73
N LEU A 327 -11.45 9.22 -5.94
CA LEU A 327 -11.13 8.81 -4.55
C LEU A 327 -12.38 8.65 -3.65
N PRO A 328 -13.39 9.55 -3.66
CA PRO A 328 -14.56 9.40 -2.79
C PRO A 328 -15.34 8.11 -3.03
N ALA A 329 -15.49 7.71 -4.28
CA ALA A 329 -16.15 6.46 -4.65
C ALA A 329 -15.36 5.24 -4.16
N GLY A 330 -14.04 5.27 -4.34
CA GLY A 330 -13.15 4.21 -3.88
C GLY A 330 -13.15 4.03 -2.37
N LEU A 331 -13.11 5.12 -1.60
CA LEU A 331 -13.18 5.10 -0.13
C LEU A 331 -14.55 4.58 0.35
N SER A 332 -15.64 5.07 -0.23
CA SER A 332 -16.99 4.67 0.14
C SER A 332 -17.25 3.17 -0.09
N ALA A 333 -16.61 2.57 -1.08
CA ALA A 333 -16.79 1.15 -1.39
C ALA A 333 -16.46 0.20 -0.23
N TYR A 334 -15.61 0.61 0.73
CA TYR A 334 -15.23 -0.24 1.87
C TYR A 334 -15.33 0.41 3.25
N LEU A 335 -15.45 1.74 3.34
CA LEU A 335 -15.57 2.47 4.60
C LEU A 335 -17.01 2.80 4.96
N ALA A 336 -17.93 2.81 3.99
CA ALA A 336 -19.33 3.14 4.24
C ALA A 336 -19.92 2.23 5.32
N PRO A 337 -20.78 2.75 6.22
CA PRO A 337 -21.52 1.94 7.18
C PRO A 337 -22.30 0.87 6.43
N ARG A 338 -22.20 -0.38 6.87
CA ARG A 338 -23.04 -1.44 6.30
C ARG A 338 -24.50 -1.11 6.61
N ALA A 339 -25.35 -1.11 5.59
CA ALA A 339 -26.79 -1.02 5.76
C ALA A 339 -27.22 -2.19 6.68
N GLY A 340 -27.55 -1.91 7.96
CA GLY A 340 -27.95 -2.91 8.96
C GLY A 340 -27.22 -2.85 10.31
N GLY A 341 -26.21 -1.99 10.48
CA GLY A 341 -25.49 -1.81 11.73
C GLY A 341 -25.82 -0.49 12.41
N ILE A 342 -26.68 -0.53 13.46
CA ILE A 342 -26.91 0.55 14.44
C ILE A 342 -27.57 1.81 13.86
N ALA A 343 -28.81 1.71 13.37
CA ALA A 343 -29.70 2.87 13.19
C ALA A 343 -31.04 2.71 13.94
N ASP A 344 -31.20 1.72 14.81
CA ASP A 344 -32.48 1.54 15.52
C ASP A 344 -32.28 1.09 16.98
N ARG A 345 -31.67 1.95 17.79
CA ARG A 345 -31.86 2.00 19.24
C ARG A 345 -31.96 3.46 19.65
N ARG A 346 -33.13 4.05 19.40
CA ARG A 346 -33.60 5.17 20.21
C ARG A 346 -34.40 4.58 21.37
N PRO A 347 -34.20 5.11 22.59
CA PRO A 347 -35.03 4.78 23.73
C PRO A 347 -36.46 5.26 23.57
#